data_1d4b312aeebab515d456e2b51ddeab4f
#
_entry.id   1d4b312aeebab515d456e2b51ddeab4f
#
_cell.length_a   1.000
_cell.length_b   1.000
_cell.length_c   1.000
_cell.angle_alpha   90.00
_cell.angle_beta   90.00
_cell.angle_gamma   90.00
#
_symmetry.space_group_name_H-M   'P 1'
#
loop_
_entity.id
_entity.type
_entity.pdbx_description
1 polymer ?
#
loop_
_entity_poly.entity_id
_entity_poly.type
_entity_poly.pdbx_seq_one_letter_code
_entity_poly.pdbx_strand_id
1 'polypeptide(L)'
;YFWQLKGALSDAGRETYVADLNCFSTHHVRAAELRDFMYELLYRKVREIAAARGIASRDVDMSDLKFNLLCHSQGGINARYMVKVLSMADPRYDDASMAPLIPASRFVASIVMISTPNNGTYLAQWAVETKPLDAIGKWVFENIWAGLLAGQSGSDYIAATTNCSEPYMSETFNPLLEKIGRGTPHIRVYTYSATVPAASVNLNALIIFPLWSIINSDPKYHGSNPSDGVTPRQSAEWAPGSGEQYGTWRFVEHLQGYLPIIGKVGVDHWMLVNQLMGFHPGFDAKKFYRDIVTMLETEGM
;
A
#
# COMPACT_ATOMS: atom_id res chain seq x y z
N TYR A 1 8.37 -6.56 -7.07
CA TYR A 1 7.03 -6.03 -6.77
C TYR A 1 6.70 -5.01 -7.83
N PHE A 2 5.80 -4.26 -8.02
CA PHE A 2 5.59 -3.19 -9.02
C PHE A 2 6.30 -3.37 -10.38
N TRP A 3 6.09 -4.52 -11.02
CA TRP A 3 6.79 -4.89 -12.27
C TRP A 3 6.64 -3.82 -13.37
N GLN A 4 7.77 -3.22 -13.79
CA GLN A 4 7.85 -2.19 -14.81
C GLN A 4 7.00 -0.92 -14.57
N LEU A 5 6.33 -0.77 -13.42
CA LEU A 5 5.48 0.40 -13.15
C LEU A 5 6.33 1.66 -12.92
N LYS A 6 7.47 1.53 -12.20
CA LYS A 6 8.42 2.64 -12.05
C LYS A 6 8.84 3.20 -13.42
N GLY A 7 9.27 2.32 -14.34
CA GLY A 7 9.66 2.74 -15.70
C GLY A 7 8.53 3.46 -16.43
N ALA A 8 7.31 2.90 -16.39
CA ALA A 8 6.16 3.49 -17.05
C ALA A 8 5.78 4.90 -16.55
N LEU A 9 6.07 5.22 -15.29
CA LEU A 9 5.88 6.54 -14.71
C LEU A 9 7.07 7.47 -15.00
N SER A 10 8.30 6.97 -14.92
CA SER A 10 9.51 7.73 -15.23
C SER A 10 9.57 8.13 -16.71
N ASP A 11 9.17 7.23 -17.62
CA ASP A 11 9.10 7.50 -19.06
C ASP A 11 8.08 8.61 -19.40
N ALA A 12 7.10 8.82 -18.52
CA ALA A 12 6.17 9.93 -18.59
C ALA A 12 6.69 11.22 -17.92
N GLY A 13 7.98 11.29 -17.60
CA GLY A 13 8.64 12.48 -17.04
C GLY A 13 8.42 12.67 -15.53
N ARG A 14 7.92 11.65 -14.82
CA ARG A 14 7.61 11.75 -13.39
C ARG A 14 8.73 11.17 -12.53
N GLU A 15 9.19 11.93 -11.54
CA GLU A 15 10.19 11.47 -10.60
C GLU A 15 9.59 10.38 -9.69
N THR A 16 9.97 9.12 -9.91
CA THR A 16 9.34 7.95 -9.31
C THR A 16 10.34 7.06 -8.58
N TYR A 17 10.02 6.69 -7.36
CA TYR A 17 10.82 5.83 -6.52
C TYR A 17 10.00 4.62 -6.05
N VAL A 18 10.67 3.50 -5.81
CA VAL A 18 10.06 2.31 -5.21
C VAL A 18 10.74 2.06 -3.88
N ALA A 19 9.97 2.12 -2.81
CA ALA A 19 10.43 1.72 -1.49
C ALA A 19 10.48 0.19 -1.42
N ASP A 20 11.64 -0.35 -1.12
CA ASP A 20 11.85 -1.78 -0.86
C ASP A 20 11.76 -2.01 0.65
N LEU A 21 10.60 -2.47 1.11
CA LEU A 21 10.30 -2.67 2.52
C LEU A 21 10.33 -4.16 2.85
N ASN A 22 10.79 -4.50 4.05
CA ASN A 22 10.79 -5.90 4.50
C ASN A 22 9.36 -6.45 4.63
N CYS A 23 8.98 -7.29 3.67
CA CYS A 23 7.63 -7.83 3.56
C CYS A 23 7.22 -8.77 4.72
N PHE A 24 8.17 -9.32 5.47
CA PHE A 24 7.94 -10.19 6.61
C PHE A 24 7.98 -9.46 7.96
N SER A 25 8.09 -8.15 7.96
CA SER A 25 8.07 -7.35 9.18
C SER A 25 6.69 -6.80 9.49
N THR A 26 6.50 -6.41 10.76
CA THR A 26 5.29 -5.73 11.21
C THR A 26 5.11 -4.39 10.49
N HIS A 27 3.88 -3.87 10.50
CA HIS A 27 3.61 -2.54 9.94
C HIS A 27 4.42 -1.42 10.63
N HIS A 28 4.77 -1.58 11.91
CA HIS A 28 5.62 -0.62 12.63
C HIS A 28 7.02 -0.53 12.02
N VAL A 29 7.67 -1.68 11.79
CA VAL A 29 9.01 -1.76 11.18
C VAL A 29 8.96 -1.23 9.76
N ARG A 30 7.99 -1.69 8.96
CA ARG A 30 7.83 -1.27 7.56
C ARG A 30 7.50 0.22 7.42
N ALA A 31 6.73 0.78 8.34
CA ALA A 31 6.46 2.22 8.37
C ALA A 31 7.73 3.02 8.73
N ALA A 32 8.58 2.50 9.63
CA ALA A 32 9.87 3.10 9.94
C ALA A 32 10.82 3.03 8.73
N GLU A 33 10.90 1.90 8.05
CA GLU A 33 11.67 1.75 6.80
C GLU A 33 11.19 2.72 5.71
N LEU A 34 9.86 2.88 5.56
CA LEU A 34 9.28 3.85 4.62
C LEU A 34 9.66 5.28 4.99
N ARG A 35 9.58 5.63 6.27
CA ARG A 35 10.02 6.94 6.77
C ARG A 35 11.50 7.18 6.45
N ASP A 36 12.35 6.22 6.73
CA ASP A 36 13.80 6.35 6.55
C ASP A 36 14.13 6.47 5.05
N PHE A 37 13.46 5.71 4.20
CA PHE A 37 13.56 5.84 2.76
C PHE A 37 13.15 7.24 2.27
N MET A 38 12.04 7.79 2.77
CA MET A 38 11.61 9.15 2.43
C MET A 38 12.61 10.20 2.93
N TYR A 39 13.19 9.99 4.14
CA TYR A 39 14.22 10.87 4.69
C TYR A 39 15.46 10.91 3.79
N GLU A 40 15.94 9.75 3.34
CA GLU A 40 17.10 9.68 2.43
C GLU A 40 16.84 10.43 1.10
N LEU A 41 15.63 10.27 0.54
CA LEU A 41 15.24 10.99 -0.67
C LEU A 41 15.20 12.50 -0.45
N LEU A 42 14.63 12.96 0.66
CA LEU A 42 14.59 14.37 1.04
C LEU A 42 16.00 14.95 1.22
N TYR A 43 16.86 14.23 1.94
CA TYR A 43 18.24 14.64 2.19
C TYR A 43 19.01 14.82 0.88
N ARG A 44 18.87 13.85 -0.03
CA ARG A 44 19.47 13.95 -1.37
C ARG A 44 18.93 15.15 -2.13
N LYS A 45 17.62 15.36 -2.16
CA LYS A 45 16.99 16.46 -2.89
C LYS A 45 17.37 17.84 -2.34
N VAL A 46 17.41 17.99 -1.03
CA VAL A 46 17.86 19.20 -0.37
C VAL A 46 19.31 19.55 -0.77
N ARG A 47 20.21 18.55 -0.78
CA ARG A 47 21.60 18.77 -1.20
C ARG A 47 21.72 19.13 -2.68
N GLU A 48 20.94 18.49 -3.56
CA GLU A 48 20.89 18.82 -4.98
C GLU A 48 20.45 20.28 -5.20
N ILE A 49 19.39 20.72 -4.51
CA ILE A 49 18.87 22.09 -4.59
C ILE A 49 19.90 23.08 -4.03
N ALA A 50 20.51 22.80 -2.89
CA ALA A 50 21.52 23.63 -2.27
C ALA A 50 22.72 23.83 -3.20
N ALA A 51 23.24 22.74 -3.79
CA ALA A 51 24.34 22.78 -4.74
C ALA A 51 23.99 23.58 -6.00
N ALA A 52 22.80 23.34 -6.57
CA ALA A 52 22.34 24.05 -7.78
C ALA A 52 22.15 25.56 -7.57
N ARG A 53 21.81 25.99 -6.35
CA ARG A 53 21.60 27.39 -5.99
C ARG A 53 22.81 28.05 -5.33
N GLY A 54 23.88 27.31 -5.01
CA GLY A 54 25.06 27.83 -4.31
C GLY A 54 24.76 28.31 -2.88
N ILE A 55 23.80 27.66 -2.19
CA ILE A 55 23.40 28.01 -0.82
C ILE A 55 23.68 26.85 0.14
N ALA A 56 23.66 27.12 1.46
CA ALA A 56 23.76 26.04 2.44
C ALA A 56 22.47 25.19 2.47
N SER A 57 22.59 23.89 2.76
CA SER A 57 21.42 22.98 2.83
C SER A 57 20.36 23.47 3.82
N ARG A 58 20.79 24.09 4.92
CA ARG A 58 19.87 24.65 5.93
C ARG A 58 18.99 25.81 5.41
N ASP A 59 19.41 26.45 4.33
CA ASP A 59 18.71 27.60 3.74
C ASP A 59 17.74 27.18 2.62
N VAL A 60 17.66 25.89 2.32
CA VAL A 60 16.71 25.34 1.34
C VAL A 60 15.30 25.40 1.89
N ASP A 61 14.40 26.05 1.17
CA ASP A 61 12.97 25.96 1.44
C ASP A 61 12.45 24.58 1.00
N MET A 62 11.88 23.85 1.95
CA MET A 62 11.31 22.51 1.73
C MET A 62 9.79 22.52 1.61
N SER A 63 9.15 23.68 1.54
CA SER A 63 7.69 23.78 1.51
C SER A 63 7.07 23.01 0.33
N ASP A 64 7.76 23.04 -0.82
CA ASP A 64 7.32 22.44 -2.08
C ASP A 64 7.74 20.96 -2.24
N LEU A 65 8.56 20.45 -1.32
CA LEU A 65 8.98 19.04 -1.36
C LEU A 65 7.88 18.15 -0.79
N LYS A 66 7.17 17.47 -1.67
CA LYS A 66 6.04 16.59 -1.30
C LYS A 66 6.15 15.24 -2.00
N PHE A 67 5.65 14.21 -1.31
CA PHE A 67 5.48 12.88 -1.85
C PHE A 67 4.01 12.55 -2.05
N ASN A 68 3.71 11.93 -3.15
CA ASN A 68 2.47 11.19 -3.37
C ASN A 68 2.77 9.70 -3.17
N LEU A 69 2.15 9.07 -2.18
CA LEU A 69 2.38 7.68 -1.83
C LEU A 69 1.38 6.79 -2.56
N LEU A 70 1.85 6.01 -3.54
CA LEU A 70 1.05 5.00 -4.22
C LEU A 70 1.27 3.66 -3.52
N CYS A 71 0.30 3.23 -2.75
CA CYS A 71 0.38 2.13 -1.82
C CYS A 71 -0.51 0.97 -2.27
N HIS A 72 0.07 -0.22 -2.39
CA HIS A 72 -0.69 -1.44 -2.67
C HIS A 72 -0.71 -2.33 -1.43
N SER A 73 -1.85 -2.98 -1.20
CA SER A 73 -2.00 -3.96 -0.12
C SER A 73 -1.59 -3.39 1.25
N GLN A 74 -0.79 -4.12 2.03
CA GLN A 74 -0.29 -3.68 3.33
C GLN A 74 0.48 -2.33 3.28
N GLY A 75 0.95 -1.90 2.10
CA GLY A 75 1.61 -0.60 1.94
C GLY A 75 0.78 0.58 2.40
N GLY A 76 -0.55 0.52 2.23
CA GLY A 76 -1.46 1.56 2.73
C GLY A 76 -1.52 1.61 4.26
N ILE A 77 -1.50 0.47 4.93
CA ILE A 77 -1.42 0.38 6.41
C ILE A 77 -0.12 1.03 6.90
N ASN A 78 1.01 0.73 6.25
CA ASN A 78 2.31 1.29 6.60
C ASN A 78 2.34 2.82 6.43
N ALA A 79 1.78 3.34 5.33
CA ALA A 79 1.70 4.77 5.07
C ALA A 79 0.81 5.49 6.10
N ARG A 80 -0.36 4.93 6.43
CA ARG A 80 -1.25 5.48 7.47
C ARG A 80 -0.54 5.55 8.83
N TYR A 81 0.16 4.48 9.23
CA TYR A 81 0.92 4.46 10.47
C TYR A 81 2.05 5.50 10.45
N MET A 82 2.81 5.57 9.37
CA MET A 82 3.93 6.50 9.23
C MET A 82 3.48 7.96 9.39
N VAL A 83 2.45 8.38 8.69
CA VAL A 83 2.02 9.79 8.73
C VAL A 83 1.35 10.19 10.05
N LYS A 84 0.79 9.23 10.79
CA LYS A 84 0.14 9.50 12.08
C LYS A 84 1.11 9.43 13.27
N VAL A 85 2.06 8.50 13.24
CA VAL A 85 2.86 8.14 14.42
C VAL A 85 4.30 8.60 14.32
N LEU A 86 4.94 8.46 13.13
CA LEU A 86 6.38 8.63 13.01
C LEU A 86 6.79 10.05 12.62
N SER A 87 7.92 10.47 13.16
CA SER A 87 8.61 11.70 12.75
C SER A 87 9.83 11.37 11.90
N MET A 88 10.36 12.37 11.20
CA MET A 88 11.62 12.33 10.45
C MET A 88 12.60 13.30 11.05
N ALA A 89 13.91 13.02 10.94
CA ALA A 89 14.95 14.02 11.18
C ALA A 89 14.92 15.08 10.07
N ASP A 90 15.37 16.29 10.37
CA ASP A 90 15.44 17.38 9.39
C ASP A 90 16.66 17.17 8.47
N PRO A 91 16.47 16.96 7.15
CA PRO A 91 17.55 16.66 6.21
C PRO A 91 18.47 17.85 5.91
N ARG A 92 18.17 19.03 6.43
CA ARG A 92 19.00 20.24 6.28
C ARG A 92 20.20 20.30 7.22
N TYR A 93 20.26 19.40 8.20
CA TYR A 93 21.37 19.34 9.15
C TYR A 93 22.36 18.26 8.73
N ASP A 94 23.66 18.60 8.78
CA ASP A 94 24.73 17.66 8.40
C ASP A 94 24.87 16.51 9.40
N ASP A 95 24.57 16.77 10.67
CA ASP A 95 24.54 15.75 11.72
C ASP A 95 23.09 15.40 12.05
N ALA A 96 22.65 14.24 11.56
CA ALA A 96 21.30 13.75 11.78
C ALA A 96 20.98 13.52 13.28
N SER A 97 21.97 13.28 14.12
CA SER A 97 21.79 13.13 15.58
C SER A 97 21.42 14.45 16.26
N MET A 98 21.77 15.55 15.65
CA MET A 98 21.47 16.92 16.10
C MET A 98 20.28 17.54 15.39
N ALA A 99 19.76 16.89 14.36
CA ALA A 99 18.66 17.41 13.55
C ALA A 99 17.35 17.43 14.35
N PRO A 100 16.55 18.50 14.27
CA PRO A 100 15.20 18.51 14.82
C PRO A 100 14.32 17.45 14.17
N LEU A 101 13.43 16.82 14.94
CA LEU A 101 12.44 15.90 14.41
C LEU A 101 11.26 16.66 13.82
N ILE A 102 10.86 16.26 12.63
CA ILE A 102 9.69 16.80 11.93
C ILE A 102 8.70 15.67 11.66
N PRO A 103 7.39 15.92 11.70
CA PRO A 103 6.39 14.91 11.37
C PRO A 103 6.56 14.43 9.92
N ALA A 104 6.59 13.13 9.70
CA ALA A 104 6.67 12.54 8.36
C ALA A 104 5.52 13.02 7.46
N SER A 105 4.34 13.23 8.06
CA SER A 105 3.16 13.79 7.39
C SER A 105 3.39 15.12 6.68
N ARG A 106 4.36 15.92 7.14
CA ARG A 106 4.67 17.23 6.53
C ARG A 106 5.04 17.12 5.04
N PHE A 107 5.64 16.01 4.66
CA PHE A 107 6.14 15.79 3.29
C PHE A 107 5.23 14.88 2.45
N VAL A 108 4.05 14.54 2.93
CA VAL A 108 3.08 13.72 2.19
C VAL A 108 1.94 14.61 1.72
N ALA A 109 1.75 14.70 0.40
CA ALA A 109 0.59 15.38 -0.19
C ALA A 109 -0.62 14.45 -0.28
N SER A 110 -0.39 13.21 -0.71
CA SER A 110 -1.47 12.23 -0.83
C SER A 110 -1.04 10.80 -0.47
N ILE A 111 -2.03 9.99 -0.10
CA ILE A 111 -1.92 8.54 0.06
C ILE A 111 -2.98 7.91 -0.84
N VAL A 112 -2.55 7.18 -1.85
CA VAL A 112 -3.42 6.39 -2.71
C VAL A 112 -3.31 4.93 -2.28
N MET A 113 -4.38 4.39 -1.76
CA MET A 113 -4.45 3.01 -1.25
C MET A 113 -5.18 2.12 -2.25
N ILE A 114 -4.47 1.16 -2.81
CA ILE A 114 -4.94 0.25 -3.83
C ILE A 114 -5.07 -1.12 -3.20
N SER A 115 -6.28 -1.62 -3.07
CA SER A 115 -6.59 -2.90 -2.40
C SER A 115 -5.88 -3.09 -1.05
N THR A 116 -5.89 -2.04 -0.25
CA THR A 116 -5.34 -2.08 1.11
C THR A 116 -6.36 -2.70 2.07
N PRO A 117 -5.98 -3.68 2.90
CA PRO A 117 -6.86 -4.27 3.90
C PRO A 117 -7.04 -3.33 5.11
N ASN A 118 -7.68 -2.19 4.91
CA ASN A 118 -7.83 -1.13 5.91
C ASN A 118 -8.66 -1.55 7.14
N ASN A 119 -9.54 -2.53 6.98
CA ASN A 119 -10.31 -3.18 8.05
C ASN A 119 -9.89 -4.63 8.27
N GLY A 120 -8.72 -5.01 7.73
CA GLY A 120 -8.22 -6.38 7.77
C GLY A 120 -8.75 -7.27 6.65
N THR A 121 -8.33 -8.52 6.70
CA THR A 121 -8.79 -9.60 5.82
C THR A 121 -8.94 -10.89 6.62
N TYR A 122 -10.04 -11.61 6.39
CA TYR A 122 -10.25 -12.93 6.98
C TYR A 122 -9.15 -13.92 6.58
N LEU A 123 -8.57 -13.78 5.41
CA LEU A 123 -7.42 -14.59 4.98
C LEU A 123 -6.26 -14.52 5.99
N ALA A 124 -5.95 -13.33 6.48
CA ALA A 124 -4.89 -13.14 7.47
C ALA A 124 -5.27 -13.73 8.83
N GLN A 125 -6.53 -13.55 9.24
CA GLN A 125 -7.05 -14.14 10.46
C GLN A 125 -7.00 -15.67 10.38
N TRP A 126 -7.52 -16.28 9.32
CA TRP A 126 -7.49 -17.71 9.06
C TRP A 126 -6.06 -18.25 9.10
N ALA A 127 -5.10 -17.58 8.45
CA ALA A 127 -3.71 -18.02 8.42
C ALA A 127 -3.06 -18.03 9.81
N VAL A 128 -3.44 -17.10 10.69
CA VAL A 128 -2.95 -17.07 12.08
C VAL A 128 -3.61 -18.14 12.94
N GLU A 129 -4.93 -18.35 12.80
CA GLU A 129 -5.71 -19.28 13.63
C GLU A 129 -5.43 -20.73 13.28
N THR A 130 -5.35 -21.06 11.99
CA THR A 130 -5.12 -22.44 11.55
C THR A 130 -3.69 -22.89 11.79
N LYS A 131 -2.76 -21.94 12.07
CA LYS A 131 -1.31 -22.18 12.17
C LYS A 131 -0.90 -23.11 11.03
N PRO A 132 -0.11 -22.76 10.03
CA PRO A 132 0.06 -23.53 8.79
C PRO A 132 0.64 -24.91 9.01
N LEU A 133 -0.03 -25.72 9.83
CA LEU A 133 0.27 -27.11 10.13
C LEU A 133 -0.42 -28.04 9.15
N ASP A 134 -1.43 -27.56 8.42
CA ASP A 134 -1.99 -28.30 7.30
C ASP A 134 -1.23 -28.01 6.00
N ALA A 135 -1.21 -29.01 5.13
CA ALA A 135 -0.45 -28.95 3.88
C ALA A 135 -0.91 -27.80 2.95
N ILE A 136 -2.14 -27.30 3.09
CA ILE A 136 -2.71 -26.24 2.26
C ILE A 136 -2.24 -24.87 2.75
N GLY A 137 -2.31 -24.62 4.05
CA GLY A 137 -1.83 -23.37 4.64
C GLY A 137 -0.33 -23.19 4.44
N LYS A 138 0.43 -24.26 4.62
CA LYS A 138 1.87 -24.28 4.37
C LYS A 138 2.18 -24.06 2.87
N TRP A 139 1.46 -24.72 1.97
CA TRP A 139 1.63 -24.57 0.54
C TRP A 139 1.28 -23.15 0.06
N VAL A 140 0.17 -22.60 0.51
CA VAL A 140 -0.24 -21.21 0.24
C VAL A 140 0.84 -20.25 0.71
N PHE A 141 1.33 -20.46 1.92
CA PHE A 141 2.36 -19.61 2.48
C PHE A 141 3.69 -19.74 1.73
N GLU A 142 4.18 -20.95 1.51
CA GLU A 142 5.48 -21.20 0.88
C GLU A 142 5.51 -20.91 -0.62
N ASN A 143 4.42 -21.12 -1.34
CA ASN A 143 4.40 -20.97 -2.80
C ASN A 143 3.84 -19.63 -3.26
N ILE A 144 2.93 -19.03 -2.52
CA ILE A 144 2.33 -17.74 -2.90
C ILE A 144 3.12 -16.60 -2.28
N TRP A 145 3.45 -16.68 -1.01
CA TRP A 145 4.19 -15.61 -0.31
C TRP A 145 5.71 -15.73 -0.53
N ALA A 146 6.27 -16.92 -0.43
CA ALA A 146 7.71 -17.11 -0.62
C ALA A 146 8.15 -17.00 -2.10
N GLY A 147 7.32 -17.44 -3.04
CA GLY A 147 7.59 -17.29 -4.47
C GLY A 147 7.54 -15.86 -4.97
N LEU A 148 6.66 -15.02 -4.38
CA LEU A 148 6.59 -13.58 -4.66
C LEU A 148 7.70 -12.78 -3.98
N LEU A 149 8.33 -13.34 -2.96
CA LEU A 149 9.23 -12.68 -2.01
C LEU A 149 10.59 -13.34 -1.99
N ALA A 150 10.94 -14.08 -3.06
CA ALA A 150 12.20 -14.78 -3.21
C ALA A 150 13.38 -13.85 -2.89
N GLY A 151 14.08 -14.16 -1.81
CA GLY A 151 15.27 -13.43 -1.35
C GLY A 151 15.13 -12.67 -0.05
N GLN A 152 13.94 -12.55 0.53
CA GLN A 152 13.77 -11.95 1.85
C GLN A 152 13.50 -13.04 2.90
N SER A 153 14.35 -13.12 3.91
CA SER A 153 14.15 -13.97 5.09
C SER A 153 13.67 -13.10 6.24
N GLY A 154 12.47 -13.36 6.74
CA GLY A 154 11.94 -12.67 7.92
C GLY A 154 11.48 -13.67 8.96
N SER A 155 11.88 -13.45 10.20
CA SER A 155 11.50 -14.29 11.33
C SER A 155 10.09 -14.00 11.86
N ASP A 156 9.39 -12.98 11.34
CA ASP A 156 8.18 -12.45 11.96
C ASP A 156 6.95 -12.40 11.02
N TYR A 157 6.86 -13.37 10.12
CA TYR A 157 5.74 -13.46 9.18
C TYR A 157 4.37 -13.62 9.89
N ILE A 158 4.37 -14.25 11.08
CA ILE A 158 3.14 -14.39 11.88
C ILE A 158 2.66 -13.01 12.33
N ALA A 159 3.57 -12.18 12.86
CA ALA A 159 3.23 -10.83 13.27
C ALA A 159 2.83 -9.95 12.07
N ALA A 160 3.54 -10.05 10.94
CA ALA A 160 3.17 -9.34 9.71
C ALA A 160 1.77 -9.74 9.22
N THR A 161 1.45 -11.04 9.27
CA THR A 161 0.12 -11.55 8.89
C THR A 161 -0.94 -11.11 9.90
N THR A 162 -0.66 -11.22 11.21
CA THR A 162 -1.55 -10.76 12.28
C THR A 162 -1.93 -9.29 12.10
N ASN A 163 -0.99 -8.45 11.67
CA ASN A 163 -1.23 -7.04 11.43
C ASN A 163 -2.23 -6.74 10.29
N CYS A 164 -2.56 -7.73 9.48
CA CYS A 164 -3.59 -7.63 8.45
C CYS A 164 -4.90 -8.35 8.82
N SER A 165 -4.99 -8.96 10.01
CA SER A 165 -6.21 -9.65 10.44
C SER A 165 -7.32 -8.66 10.82
N GLU A 166 -8.58 -9.07 10.67
CA GLU A 166 -9.73 -8.23 11.01
C GLU A 166 -9.75 -7.84 12.50
N PRO A 167 -9.52 -8.75 13.47
CA PRO A 167 -9.46 -8.37 14.88
C PRO A 167 -8.37 -7.35 15.18
N TYR A 168 -7.16 -7.53 14.64
CA TYR A 168 -6.07 -6.58 14.88
C TYR A 168 -6.41 -5.19 14.33
N MET A 169 -6.95 -5.12 13.11
CA MET A 169 -7.28 -3.83 12.49
C MET A 169 -8.42 -3.12 13.23
N SER A 170 -9.45 -3.85 13.66
CA SER A 170 -10.62 -3.27 14.33
C SER A 170 -10.41 -2.94 15.81
N GLU A 171 -9.58 -3.73 16.50
CA GLU A 171 -9.42 -3.61 17.96
C GLU A 171 -8.14 -2.88 18.37
N THR A 172 -7.13 -2.88 17.50
CA THR A 172 -5.80 -2.32 17.82
C THR A 172 -5.41 -1.17 16.90
N PHE A 173 -5.30 -1.43 15.60
CA PHE A 173 -4.70 -0.48 14.67
C PHE A 173 -5.57 0.76 14.43
N ASN A 174 -6.82 0.57 13.98
CA ASN A 174 -7.70 1.70 13.68
C ASN A 174 -8.00 2.52 14.94
N PRO A 175 -8.34 1.93 16.11
CA PRO A 175 -8.53 2.69 17.35
C PRO A 175 -7.27 3.43 17.82
N LEU A 176 -6.07 2.86 17.59
CA LEU A 176 -4.82 3.55 17.90
C LEU A 176 -4.67 4.82 17.06
N LEU A 177 -4.88 4.74 15.75
CA LEU A 177 -4.75 5.91 14.87
C LEU A 177 -5.81 6.98 15.16
N GLU A 178 -7.03 6.57 15.47
CA GLU A 178 -8.09 7.48 15.92
C GLU A 178 -7.72 8.20 17.23
N LYS A 179 -7.21 7.46 18.20
CA LYS A 179 -6.82 8.01 19.52
C LYS A 179 -5.63 8.96 19.42
N ILE A 180 -4.66 8.67 18.57
CA ILE A 180 -3.50 9.55 18.35
C ILE A 180 -3.95 10.88 17.76
N GLY A 181 -5.02 10.90 16.96
CA GLY A 181 -5.77 12.10 16.58
C GLY A 181 -4.95 13.21 15.91
N ARG A 182 -3.71 12.94 15.50
CA ARG A 182 -2.88 13.93 14.83
C ARG A 182 -3.50 14.23 13.47
N GLY A 183 -4.31 15.27 13.44
CA GLY A 183 -4.89 15.74 12.20
C GLY A 183 -3.82 15.99 11.15
N THR A 184 -4.02 15.41 9.97
CA THR A 184 -3.18 15.66 8.80
C THR A 184 -4.05 16.28 7.71
N PRO A 185 -4.62 17.50 7.96
CA PRO A 185 -5.66 18.09 7.12
C PRO A 185 -5.18 18.46 5.70
N HIS A 186 -3.88 18.44 5.45
CA HIS A 186 -3.30 18.68 4.15
C HIS A 186 -3.16 17.39 3.32
N ILE A 187 -3.19 16.21 3.94
CA ILE A 187 -3.05 14.94 3.22
C ILE A 187 -4.39 14.54 2.61
N ARG A 188 -4.39 14.24 1.32
CA ARG A 188 -5.54 13.68 0.63
C ARG A 188 -5.42 12.16 0.55
N VAL A 189 -6.51 11.46 0.80
CA VAL A 189 -6.53 10.00 0.83
C VAL A 189 -7.50 9.48 -0.21
N TYR A 190 -7.01 8.57 -1.04
CA TYR A 190 -7.76 7.93 -2.12
C TYR A 190 -7.74 6.43 -1.94
N THR A 191 -8.88 5.78 -2.15
CA THR A 191 -8.98 4.33 -2.06
C THR A 191 -9.51 3.73 -3.36
N TYR A 192 -8.93 2.60 -3.73
CA TYR A 192 -9.35 1.76 -4.86
C TYR A 192 -9.60 0.35 -4.36
N SER A 193 -10.68 -0.26 -4.81
CA SER A 193 -10.96 -1.68 -4.57
C SER A 193 -10.93 -2.46 -5.88
N ALA A 194 -10.77 -3.77 -5.79
CA ALA A 194 -10.88 -4.67 -6.92
C ALA A 194 -11.62 -5.95 -6.49
N THR A 195 -12.19 -6.67 -7.43
CA THR A 195 -12.74 -8.00 -7.17
C THR A 195 -12.53 -8.92 -8.35
N VAL A 196 -12.43 -10.20 -8.04
CA VAL A 196 -12.41 -11.28 -9.02
C VAL A 196 -13.59 -12.21 -8.76
N PRO A 197 -14.37 -12.59 -9.79
CA PRO A 197 -15.43 -13.58 -9.63
C PRO A 197 -14.84 -14.98 -9.46
N ALA A 198 -15.55 -15.87 -8.77
CA ALA A 198 -15.17 -17.27 -8.58
C ALA A 198 -14.85 -18.02 -9.88
N ALA A 199 -15.45 -17.60 -10.98
CA ALA A 199 -15.33 -18.20 -12.30
C ALA A 199 -14.40 -17.42 -13.25
N SER A 200 -13.43 -16.64 -12.73
CA SER A 200 -12.54 -15.91 -13.60
C SER A 200 -11.65 -16.87 -14.41
N VAL A 201 -11.66 -16.72 -15.72
CA VAL A 201 -11.00 -17.61 -16.71
C VAL A 201 -9.48 -17.33 -16.81
N ASN A 202 -8.90 -16.70 -15.82
CA ASN A 202 -7.56 -16.21 -15.82
C ASN A 202 -6.60 -17.26 -15.20
N LEU A 203 -5.36 -17.41 -15.72
CA LEU A 203 -4.36 -18.30 -15.13
C LEU A 203 -4.04 -17.94 -13.68
N ASN A 204 -4.11 -16.66 -13.33
CA ASN A 204 -3.99 -16.17 -11.97
C ASN A 204 -5.12 -16.71 -11.07
N ALA A 205 -6.29 -16.98 -11.62
CA ALA A 205 -7.42 -17.54 -10.88
C ALA A 205 -7.09 -18.89 -10.23
N LEU A 206 -6.25 -19.71 -10.85
CA LEU A 206 -5.83 -20.99 -10.27
C LEU A 206 -5.01 -20.80 -8.98
N ILE A 207 -4.23 -19.74 -8.92
CA ILE A 207 -3.41 -19.40 -7.74
C ILE A 207 -4.26 -18.67 -6.69
N ILE A 208 -5.15 -17.80 -7.13
CA ILE A 208 -5.98 -16.94 -6.28
C ILE A 208 -7.20 -17.66 -5.75
N PHE A 209 -7.74 -18.64 -6.46
CA PHE A 209 -8.97 -19.33 -6.10
C PHE A 209 -8.97 -19.92 -4.68
N PRO A 210 -7.91 -20.59 -4.18
CA PRO A 210 -7.86 -21.04 -2.80
C PRO A 210 -7.98 -19.90 -1.80
N LEU A 211 -7.29 -18.77 -2.03
CA LEU A 211 -7.33 -17.60 -1.16
C LEU A 211 -8.70 -16.93 -1.18
N TRP A 212 -9.27 -16.77 -2.37
CA TRP A 212 -10.62 -16.27 -2.59
C TRP A 212 -11.66 -17.14 -1.87
N SER A 213 -11.50 -18.47 -1.91
CA SER A 213 -12.38 -19.42 -1.22
C SER A 213 -12.33 -19.25 0.29
N ILE A 214 -11.14 -19.04 0.86
CA ILE A 214 -10.98 -18.77 2.29
C ILE A 214 -11.72 -17.48 2.67
N ILE A 215 -11.52 -16.38 1.92
CA ILE A 215 -12.21 -15.11 2.20
C ILE A 215 -13.72 -15.28 2.10
N ASN A 216 -14.19 -16.01 1.10
CA ASN A 216 -15.62 -16.29 0.94
C ASN A 216 -16.21 -17.19 2.02
N SER A 217 -15.38 -17.99 2.70
CA SER A 217 -15.81 -18.81 3.83
C SER A 217 -15.94 -18.05 5.15
N ASP A 218 -15.62 -16.75 5.16
CA ASP A 218 -15.79 -15.88 6.33
C ASP A 218 -17.24 -15.96 6.86
N PRO A 219 -17.44 -16.44 8.09
CA PRO A 219 -18.79 -16.60 8.66
C PRO A 219 -19.59 -15.31 8.73
N LYS A 220 -18.91 -14.17 8.83
CA LYS A 220 -19.51 -12.84 8.92
C LYS A 220 -20.28 -12.46 7.65
N TYR A 221 -19.87 -12.97 6.49
CA TYR A 221 -20.44 -12.60 5.20
C TYR A 221 -21.27 -13.71 4.53
N HIS A 222 -21.51 -14.82 5.23
CA HIS A 222 -22.38 -15.90 4.77
C HIS A 222 -22.07 -16.40 3.35
N GLY A 223 -20.79 -16.51 2.98
CA GLY A 223 -20.38 -17.00 1.66
C GLY A 223 -20.42 -15.94 0.53
N SER A 224 -20.60 -14.69 0.85
CA SER A 224 -20.61 -13.58 -0.12
C SER A 224 -19.72 -12.42 0.30
N ASN A 225 -18.42 -12.64 0.27
CA ASN A 225 -17.42 -11.61 0.57
C ASN A 225 -16.59 -11.26 -0.68
N PRO A 226 -17.08 -10.36 -1.55
CA PRO A 226 -16.36 -9.96 -2.76
C PRO A 226 -14.95 -9.48 -2.43
N SER A 227 -13.94 -10.01 -3.13
CA SER A 227 -12.54 -9.69 -2.91
C SER A 227 -11.74 -9.77 -4.21
N ASP A 228 -10.53 -9.22 -4.19
CA ASP A 228 -9.53 -9.41 -5.24
C ASP A 228 -8.75 -10.73 -5.08
N GLY A 229 -9.18 -11.59 -4.17
CA GLY A 229 -8.53 -12.85 -3.79
C GLY A 229 -7.64 -12.74 -2.56
N VAL A 230 -7.33 -11.55 -2.08
CA VAL A 230 -6.53 -11.29 -0.87
C VAL A 230 -7.20 -10.29 0.06
N THR A 231 -7.74 -9.22 -0.49
CA THR A 231 -8.37 -8.12 0.25
C THR A 231 -9.87 -8.06 -0.03
N PRO A 232 -10.74 -8.14 0.99
CA PRO A 232 -12.16 -7.91 0.84
C PRO A 232 -12.46 -6.51 0.30
N ARG A 233 -13.43 -6.42 -0.62
CA ARG A 233 -13.84 -5.17 -1.24
C ARG A 233 -14.15 -4.09 -0.20
N GLN A 234 -14.96 -4.42 0.81
CA GLN A 234 -15.34 -3.46 1.86
C GLN A 234 -14.15 -2.95 2.66
N SER A 235 -13.13 -3.81 2.88
CA SER A 235 -11.89 -3.42 3.55
C SER A 235 -11.05 -2.47 2.70
N ALA A 236 -11.01 -2.67 1.38
CA ALA A 236 -10.30 -1.80 0.46
C ALA A 236 -11.00 -0.45 0.24
N GLU A 237 -12.34 -0.44 0.17
CA GLU A 237 -13.14 0.78 0.01
C GLU A 237 -13.05 1.71 1.21
N TRP A 238 -12.95 1.21 2.40
CA TRP A 238 -12.70 1.85 3.68
C TRP A 238 -13.12 3.34 3.77
N ALA A 239 -13.50 3.77 4.94
CA ALA A 239 -13.63 5.18 5.31
C ALA A 239 -12.86 5.43 6.60
N PRO A 240 -12.14 6.56 6.74
CA PRO A 240 -11.45 6.89 7.98
C PRO A 240 -12.45 7.01 9.14
N GLY A 241 -12.04 6.55 10.31
CA GLY A 241 -12.76 6.81 11.55
C GLY A 241 -12.79 8.31 11.89
N SER A 242 -13.72 8.70 12.74
CA SER A 242 -13.96 10.12 13.10
C SER A 242 -12.75 10.82 13.72
N GLY A 243 -11.85 10.07 14.36
CA GLY A 243 -10.60 10.59 14.95
C GLY A 243 -9.42 10.61 13.98
N GLU A 244 -9.46 9.87 12.88
CA GLU A 244 -8.41 9.79 11.89
C GLU A 244 -8.59 10.85 10.79
N GLN A 245 -8.34 12.10 11.14
CA GLN A 245 -8.58 13.22 10.23
C GLN A 245 -7.53 13.32 9.12
N TYR A 246 -8.01 13.38 7.88
CA TYR A 246 -7.27 13.74 6.68
C TYR A 246 -7.93 14.96 6.02
N GLY A 247 -7.27 15.60 5.06
CA GLY A 247 -7.84 16.75 4.35
C GLY A 247 -9.05 16.37 3.53
N THR A 248 -8.95 15.29 2.79
CA THR A 248 -10.08 14.65 2.10
C THR A 248 -9.86 13.15 2.09
N TRP A 249 -10.95 12.42 2.15
CA TRP A 249 -10.97 11.01 1.77
C TRP A 249 -11.97 10.81 0.64
N ARG A 250 -11.58 9.98 -0.35
CA ARG A 250 -12.47 9.61 -1.45
C ARG A 250 -12.23 8.17 -1.87
N PHE A 251 -13.29 7.37 -1.88
CA PHE A 251 -13.30 6.14 -2.68
C PHE A 251 -13.38 6.53 -4.15
N VAL A 252 -12.37 6.15 -4.94
CA VAL A 252 -12.27 6.61 -6.34
C VAL A 252 -13.00 5.66 -7.25
N GLU A 253 -12.65 4.37 -7.22
CA GLU A 253 -13.16 3.42 -8.19
C GLU A 253 -13.04 1.96 -7.69
N HIS A 254 -14.01 1.16 -8.13
CA HIS A 254 -13.92 -0.29 -8.10
C HIS A 254 -13.34 -0.79 -9.42
N LEU A 255 -12.14 -1.38 -9.35
CA LEU A 255 -11.36 -1.75 -10.52
C LEU A 255 -11.90 -3.02 -11.17
N GLN A 256 -12.12 -2.94 -12.48
CA GLN A 256 -12.51 -4.03 -13.33
C GLN A 256 -11.70 -3.96 -14.63
N GLY A 257 -11.30 -5.13 -15.13
CA GLY A 257 -10.73 -5.27 -16.46
C GLY A 257 -11.81 -5.37 -17.53
N TYR A 258 -11.38 -5.35 -18.80
CA TYR A 258 -12.28 -5.50 -19.94
C TYR A 258 -11.69 -6.42 -21.00
N LEU A 259 -12.43 -7.47 -21.36
CA LEU A 259 -12.13 -8.34 -22.49
C LEU A 259 -13.23 -8.17 -23.54
N PRO A 260 -12.88 -7.85 -24.81
CA PRO A 260 -13.89 -7.51 -25.84
C PRO A 260 -14.98 -8.54 -26.04
N ILE A 261 -14.67 -9.84 -25.91
CA ILE A 261 -15.63 -10.95 -26.12
C ILE A 261 -16.47 -11.24 -24.87
N ILE A 262 -15.89 -10.99 -23.65
CA ILE A 262 -16.51 -11.37 -22.37
C ILE A 262 -17.13 -10.16 -21.67
N GLY A 263 -16.68 -8.96 -22.03
CA GLY A 263 -17.05 -7.72 -21.34
C GLY A 263 -16.18 -7.44 -20.11
N LYS A 264 -16.77 -6.97 -19.02
CA LYS A 264 -16.05 -6.67 -17.79
C LYS A 264 -15.57 -7.96 -17.12
N VAL A 265 -14.30 -7.97 -16.71
CA VAL A 265 -13.66 -9.07 -16.00
C VAL A 265 -13.13 -8.60 -14.66
N GLY A 266 -12.91 -9.52 -13.74
CA GLY A 266 -12.33 -9.21 -12.44
C GLY A 266 -10.87 -8.78 -12.54
N VAL A 267 -10.43 -8.02 -11.54
CA VAL A 267 -9.04 -7.64 -11.36
C VAL A 267 -8.56 -8.22 -10.03
N ASP A 268 -7.54 -9.06 -10.08
CA ASP A 268 -6.97 -9.69 -8.90
C ASP A 268 -5.85 -8.86 -8.26
N HIS A 269 -5.48 -9.24 -7.05
CA HIS A 269 -4.50 -8.56 -6.22
C HIS A 269 -3.12 -8.38 -6.87
N TRP A 270 -2.67 -9.34 -7.69
CA TRP A 270 -1.36 -9.28 -8.37
C TRP A 270 -1.41 -8.53 -9.70
N MET A 271 -2.55 -8.52 -10.37
CA MET A 271 -2.76 -7.69 -11.55
C MET A 271 -2.53 -6.21 -11.23
N LEU A 272 -2.94 -5.76 -10.04
CA LEU A 272 -2.80 -4.37 -9.58
C LEU A 272 -1.36 -3.88 -9.53
N VAL A 273 -0.39 -4.75 -9.34
CA VAL A 273 1.05 -4.43 -9.31
C VAL A 273 1.82 -4.97 -10.50
N ASN A 274 1.10 -5.34 -11.56
CA ASN A 274 1.66 -5.83 -12.81
C ASN A 274 2.57 -7.05 -12.64
N GLN A 275 2.29 -7.93 -11.67
CA GLN A 275 3.03 -9.18 -11.46
C GLN A 275 2.79 -10.17 -12.61
N LEU A 276 3.44 -11.35 -12.58
CA LEU A 276 3.38 -12.37 -13.63
C LEU A 276 3.78 -11.82 -15.01
N MET A 277 4.88 -11.07 -15.06
CA MET A 277 5.46 -10.49 -16.28
C MET A 277 4.49 -9.58 -17.07
N GLY A 278 3.49 -9.01 -16.40
CA GLY A 278 2.52 -8.09 -17.02
C GLY A 278 1.48 -8.78 -17.91
N PHE A 279 1.31 -10.09 -17.79
CA PHE A 279 0.27 -10.81 -18.53
C PHE A 279 -1.07 -10.76 -17.78
N HIS A 280 -1.82 -9.69 -18.03
CA HIS A 280 -3.11 -9.43 -17.36
C HIS A 280 -4.20 -9.16 -18.39
N PRO A 281 -4.86 -10.19 -18.94
CA PRO A 281 -5.91 -9.99 -19.92
C PRO A 281 -6.99 -9.04 -19.41
N GLY A 282 -7.21 -7.95 -20.15
CA GLY A 282 -8.26 -6.99 -19.86
C GLY A 282 -7.96 -5.91 -18.82
N PHE A 283 -6.76 -5.89 -18.22
CA PHE A 283 -6.34 -4.83 -17.29
C PHE A 283 -4.93 -4.32 -17.61
N ASP A 284 -4.78 -3.03 -17.85
CA ASP A 284 -3.51 -2.35 -18.07
C ASP A 284 -3.07 -1.62 -16.79
N ALA A 285 -2.27 -2.30 -15.97
CA ALA A 285 -1.75 -1.73 -14.75
C ALA A 285 -0.90 -0.46 -14.98
N LYS A 286 -0.13 -0.40 -16.08
CA LYS A 286 0.70 0.78 -16.39
C LYS A 286 -0.17 2.00 -16.70
N LYS A 287 -1.24 1.80 -17.48
CA LYS A 287 -2.22 2.87 -17.74
C LYS A 287 -2.88 3.30 -16.44
N PHE A 288 -3.33 2.35 -15.63
CA PHE A 288 -3.98 2.63 -14.34
C PHE A 288 -3.12 3.53 -13.44
N TYR A 289 -1.84 3.21 -13.27
CA TYR A 289 -0.95 4.05 -12.46
C TYR A 289 -0.68 5.43 -13.09
N ARG A 290 -0.59 5.52 -14.42
CA ARG A 290 -0.49 6.82 -15.11
C ARG A 290 -1.75 7.66 -14.89
N ASP A 291 -2.92 7.05 -14.97
CA ASP A 291 -4.21 7.74 -14.74
C ASP A 291 -4.29 8.27 -13.30
N ILE A 292 -3.85 7.49 -12.30
CA ILE A 292 -3.75 7.96 -10.92
C ILE A 292 -2.86 9.20 -10.83
N VAL A 293 -1.65 9.15 -11.37
CA VAL A 293 -0.72 10.29 -11.27
C VAL A 293 -1.27 11.50 -12.01
N THR A 294 -1.89 11.31 -13.18
CA THR A 294 -2.56 12.41 -13.89
C THR A 294 -3.70 13.02 -13.07
N MET A 295 -4.48 12.19 -12.37
CA MET A 295 -5.51 12.69 -11.44
C MET A 295 -4.88 13.54 -10.33
N LEU A 296 -3.81 13.07 -9.70
CA LEU A 296 -3.12 13.82 -8.64
C LEU A 296 -2.57 15.16 -9.15
N GLU A 297 -1.93 15.17 -10.32
CA GLU A 297 -1.43 16.40 -10.98
C GLU A 297 -2.57 17.39 -11.29
N THR A 298 -3.71 16.89 -11.76
CA THR A 298 -4.89 17.72 -12.04
C THR A 298 -5.45 18.36 -10.78
N GLU A 299 -5.31 17.68 -9.65
CA GLU A 299 -5.72 18.18 -8.34
C GLU A 299 -4.63 19.07 -7.66
N GLY A 300 -3.51 19.34 -8.33
CA GLY A 300 -2.45 20.24 -7.86
C GLY A 300 -1.54 19.61 -6.81
N MET A 301 -1.27 18.32 -6.94
CA MET A 301 -0.39 17.54 -6.03
C MET A 301 0.88 17.07 -6.71
#